data_88bf4e798a2188937aad8fdea620e506
#
_entry.id   88bf4e798a2188937aad8fdea620e506
#
_cell.length_a   1.000
_cell.length_b   1.000
_cell.length_c   1.000
_cell.angle_alpha   90.00
_cell.angle_beta   90.00
_cell.angle_gamma   90.00
#
_symmetry.space_group_name_H-M   'P 1'
#
loop_
_entity.id
_entity.type
_entity.pdbx_description
1 polymer ?
#
loop_
_entity_poly.entity_id
_entity_poly.type
_entity_poly.pdbx_seq_one_letter_code
_entity_poly.pdbx_strand_id
1 'polypeptide(L)'
;ATAMTPGDDRIIGSDMDDRLQGGQGDDYLNGSYGNDLYIYARGDGHDTIEEYSFRGTDDRLWLKDITASQVTVCRDGADMLLTIAESSAGAGDGGSVRLVGQAASGSYEAGVEWIDFANGVSWDASRISECFDPQTPTLFTTPPEITQGYEALYLSHDMI
;
A
#
# COMPACT_ATOMS: atom_id res chain seq x y z
N ALA A 1 14.18 7.16 -12.42
CA ALA A 1 15.22 8.02 -11.84
C ALA A 1 14.84 8.36 -10.42
N THR A 2 15.59 7.91 -9.50
CA THR A 2 15.21 8.00 -8.09
C THR A 2 16.26 8.79 -7.33
N ALA A 3 15.84 9.89 -6.73
CA ALA A 3 16.66 10.51 -5.70
C ALA A 3 16.29 9.81 -4.38
N MET A 4 17.20 9.05 -3.83
CA MET A 4 17.12 8.58 -2.46
C MET A 4 17.99 9.49 -1.61
N THR A 5 17.38 10.41 -0.91
CA THR A 5 18.10 11.20 0.09
C THR A 5 17.51 10.93 1.48
N PRO A 6 18.27 11.11 2.55
CA PRO A 6 17.66 11.12 3.87
C PRO A 6 16.95 12.47 4.05
N GLY A 7 15.64 12.46 4.17
CA GLY A 7 14.83 13.66 4.36
C GLY A 7 13.67 13.71 3.37
N ASP A 8 12.77 14.61 3.58
CA ASP A 8 11.51 14.71 2.85
C ASP A 8 11.76 15.11 1.39
N ASP A 9 11.49 14.18 0.49
CA ASP A 9 11.70 14.35 -0.94
C ASP A 9 10.38 14.44 -1.70
N ARG A 10 10.43 15.12 -2.87
CA ARG A 10 9.33 15.12 -3.82
C ARG A 10 9.82 14.58 -5.15
N ILE A 11 9.38 13.37 -5.48
CA ILE A 11 9.84 12.62 -6.65
C ILE A 11 8.68 12.47 -7.63
N ILE A 12 8.90 12.95 -8.86
CA ILE A 12 7.97 12.79 -9.97
C ILE A 12 8.66 11.96 -11.04
N GLY A 13 8.00 10.91 -11.48
CA GLY A 13 8.43 10.04 -12.56
C GLY A 13 8.31 10.69 -13.93
N SER A 14 8.56 9.91 -14.95
CA SER A 14 8.49 10.30 -16.36
C SER A 14 7.17 9.84 -17.01
N ASP A 15 7.15 9.78 -18.33
CA ASP A 15 6.04 9.20 -19.09
C ASP A 15 6.28 7.70 -19.41
N MET A 16 7.22 7.05 -18.73
CA MET A 16 7.61 5.66 -18.91
C MET A 16 7.52 4.93 -17.57
N ASP A 17 7.59 3.61 -17.62
CA ASP A 17 7.65 2.77 -16.42
C ASP A 17 8.84 3.17 -15.56
N ASP A 18 8.56 3.67 -14.38
CA ASP A 18 9.55 4.18 -13.45
C ASP A 18 9.65 3.30 -12.19
N ARG A 19 10.76 3.45 -11.52
CA ARG A 19 11.01 2.85 -10.21
C ARG A 19 11.31 3.96 -9.22
N LEU A 20 10.41 4.17 -8.26
CA LEU A 20 10.47 5.28 -7.32
C LEU A 20 10.67 4.76 -5.91
N GLN A 21 11.61 5.35 -5.20
CA GLN A 21 11.86 5.11 -3.79
C GLN A 21 12.28 6.43 -3.13
N GLY A 22 11.56 6.83 -2.09
CA GLY A 22 11.89 8.07 -1.36
C GLY A 22 13.13 7.90 -0.49
N GLY A 23 13.17 6.86 0.27
CA GLY A 23 14.20 6.63 1.27
C GLY A 23 13.70 7.03 2.65
N GLN A 24 14.58 7.51 3.49
CA GLN A 24 14.19 7.97 4.82
C GLN A 24 13.64 9.39 4.76
N GLY A 25 12.48 9.61 5.32
CA GLY A 25 11.80 10.88 5.37
C GLY A 25 10.31 10.73 5.18
N ASP A 26 9.62 11.83 5.05
CA ASP A 26 8.21 11.85 4.68
C ASP A 26 8.12 12.29 3.21
N ASP A 27 8.09 11.31 2.32
CA ASP A 27 8.28 11.53 0.89
C ASP A 27 6.97 11.60 0.12
N TYR A 28 6.99 12.37 -0.97
CA TYR A 28 5.91 12.42 -1.95
C TYR A 28 6.37 11.82 -3.27
N LEU A 29 5.67 10.79 -3.72
CA LEU A 29 5.99 10.04 -4.93
C LEU A 29 4.83 10.07 -5.92
N ASN A 30 5.11 10.34 -7.19
CA ASN A 30 4.13 10.28 -8.28
C ASN A 30 4.83 9.73 -9.53
N GLY A 31 4.34 8.61 -10.04
CA GLY A 31 4.95 7.95 -11.21
C GLY A 31 4.69 8.66 -12.52
N SER A 32 3.57 9.34 -12.64
CA SER A 32 3.11 10.05 -13.84
C SER A 32 2.41 9.13 -14.84
N TYR A 33 3.03 8.76 -15.93
CA TYR A 33 2.53 7.77 -16.90
C TYR A 33 3.43 6.55 -16.88
N GLY A 34 2.91 5.43 -17.29
CA GLY A 34 3.62 4.17 -17.33
C GLY A 34 3.09 3.21 -16.28
N ASN A 35 3.73 2.06 -16.17
CA ASN A 35 3.48 1.11 -15.10
C ASN A 35 4.60 1.25 -14.07
N ASP A 36 4.29 1.86 -12.95
CA ASP A 36 5.28 2.33 -12.03
C ASP A 36 5.44 1.42 -10.81
N LEU A 37 6.67 1.32 -10.34
CA LEU A 37 7.00 0.57 -9.15
C LEU A 37 7.42 1.51 -8.02
N TYR A 38 6.59 1.61 -7.01
CA TYR A 38 6.88 2.30 -5.76
C TYR A 38 7.49 1.32 -4.77
N ILE A 39 8.57 1.72 -4.13
CA ILE A 39 9.26 0.88 -3.16
C ILE A 39 9.28 1.58 -1.82
N TYR A 40 8.81 0.87 -0.81
CA TYR A 40 8.86 1.29 0.57
C TYR A 40 9.55 0.20 1.42
N ALA A 41 10.47 0.61 2.25
CA ALA A 41 11.14 -0.26 3.21
C ALA A 41 10.84 0.20 4.64
N ARG A 42 11.01 -0.70 5.57
CA ARG A 42 10.86 -0.41 6.99
C ARG A 42 11.81 0.70 7.41
N GLY A 43 11.28 1.71 8.10
CA GLY A 43 12.07 2.85 8.55
C GLY A 43 12.16 3.99 7.53
N ASP A 44 11.50 3.87 6.38
CA ASP A 44 11.47 4.95 5.38
C ASP A 44 10.66 6.18 5.86
N GLY A 45 9.72 6.01 6.78
CA GLY A 45 8.96 7.13 7.34
C GLY A 45 7.51 7.14 6.92
N HIS A 46 6.98 8.31 6.57
CA HIS A 46 5.57 8.48 6.21
C HIS A 46 5.44 8.99 4.79
N ASP A 47 5.30 8.07 3.84
CA ASP A 47 5.25 8.40 2.43
C ASP A 47 3.84 8.62 1.90
N THR A 48 3.73 9.48 0.91
CA THR A 48 2.51 9.72 0.16
C THR A 48 2.74 9.36 -1.31
N ILE A 49 1.92 8.45 -1.82
CA ILE A 49 1.90 8.04 -3.23
C ILE A 49 0.63 8.57 -3.87
N GLU A 50 0.78 9.32 -4.94
CA GLU A 50 -0.34 9.80 -5.77
C GLU A 50 -0.19 9.22 -7.17
N GLU A 51 -1.09 8.29 -7.50
CA GLU A 51 -1.10 7.61 -8.79
C GLU A 51 -2.46 7.80 -9.48
N TYR A 52 -2.42 8.00 -10.78
CA TYR A 52 -3.61 8.15 -11.61
C TYR A 52 -3.70 6.97 -12.58
N SER A 53 -4.57 6.02 -12.31
CA SER A 53 -4.68 4.76 -13.03
C SER A 53 -5.05 4.87 -14.52
N PHE A 54 -5.52 6.03 -14.98
CA PHE A 54 -5.70 6.23 -16.42
C PHE A 54 -4.36 6.44 -17.17
N ARG A 55 -3.26 6.47 -16.44
CA ARG A 55 -1.91 6.69 -16.97
C ARG A 55 -1.04 5.44 -16.93
N GLY A 56 -1.45 4.42 -16.17
CA GLY A 56 -0.88 3.10 -16.08
C GLY A 56 -1.98 2.07 -15.84
N THR A 57 -1.66 0.81 -15.89
CA THR A 57 -2.61 -0.30 -15.66
C THR A 57 -2.02 -1.42 -14.80
N ASP A 58 -0.78 -1.27 -14.38
CA ASP A 58 -0.05 -2.24 -13.55
C ASP A 58 0.92 -1.51 -12.61
N ASP A 59 0.39 -0.53 -11.88
CA ASP A 59 1.17 0.21 -10.89
C ASP A 59 1.25 -0.60 -9.60
N ARG A 60 2.44 -0.62 -9.00
CA ARG A 60 2.72 -1.50 -7.88
C ARG A 60 3.36 -0.76 -6.71
N LEU A 61 2.89 -1.06 -5.51
CA LEU A 61 3.60 -0.75 -4.28
C LEU A 61 4.28 -2.01 -3.76
N TRP A 62 5.59 -2.01 -3.69
CA TRP A 62 6.37 -3.08 -3.10
C TRP A 62 6.82 -2.71 -1.69
N LEU A 63 6.26 -3.39 -0.71
CA LEU A 63 6.67 -3.34 0.69
C LEU A 63 7.82 -4.35 0.88
N LYS A 64 9.03 -3.88 0.68
CA LYS A 64 10.23 -4.68 0.42
C LYS A 64 10.58 -5.68 1.53
N ASP A 65 10.41 -5.29 2.78
CA ASP A 65 10.77 -6.07 3.96
C ASP A 65 9.62 -6.16 4.98
N ILE A 66 8.39 -5.96 4.52
CA ILE A 66 7.18 -5.91 5.33
C ILE A 66 6.21 -6.98 4.84
N THR A 67 5.66 -7.75 5.76
CA THR A 67 4.60 -8.74 5.47
C THR A 67 3.21 -8.13 5.69
N ALA A 68 2.19 -8.73 5.09
CA ALA A 68 0.82 -8.25 5.23
C ALA A 68 0.34 -8.22 6.69
N SER A 69 0.82 -9.13 7.53
CA SER A 69 0.48 -9.18 8.95
C SER A 69 1.04 -8.00 9.77
N GLN A 70 1.97 -7.25 9.22
CA GLN A 70 2.60 -6.10 9.85
C GLN A 70 1.95 -4.77 9.42
N VAL A 71 0.92 -4.84 8.59
CA VAL A 71 0.26 -3.67 8.03
C VAL A 71 -1.17 -3.58 8.52
N THR A 72 -1.53 -2.41 9.02
CA THR A 72 -2.93 -2.06 9.31
C THR A 72 -3.43 -1.12 8.21
N VAL A 73 -4.61 -1.41 7.69
CA VAL A 73 -5.20 -0.60 6.63
C VAL A 73 -6.40 0.15 7.17
N CYS A 74 -6.46 1.44 6.90
CA CYS A 74 -7.65 2.23 7.16
C CYS A 74 -7.97 3.15 6.00
N ARG A 75 -9.24 3.50 5.92
CA ARG A 75 -9.74 4.50 5.00
C ARG A 75 -9.66 5.87 5.65
N ASP A 76 -9.10 6.84 4.95
CA ASP A 76 -9.06 8.24 5.36
C ASP A 76 -9.66 9.11 4.23
N GLY A 77 -10.97 9.33 4.29
CA GLY A 77 -11.68 10.00 3.21
C GLY A 77 -11.69 9.20 1.92
N ALA A 78 -11.07 9.74 0.88
CA ALA A 78 -10.86 9.07 -0.41
C ALA A 78 -9.54 8.29 -0.46
N ASP A 79 -8.68 8.42 0.54
CA ASP A 79 -7.37 7.83 0.57
C ASP A 79 -7.35 6.50 1.34
N MET A 80 -6.35 5.70 1.03
CA MET A 80 -5.99 4.52 1.80
C MET A 80 -4.72 4.81 2.59
N LEU A 81 -4.75 4.54 3.89
CA LEU A 81 -3.58 4.62 4.74
C LEU A 81 -3.16 3.22 5.19
N LEU A 82 -1.94 2.83 4.80
CA LEU A 82 -1.28 1.64 5.31
C LEU A 82 -0.36 2.07 6.45
N THR A 83 -0.61 1.58 7.64
CA THR A 83 0.25 1.81 8.80
C THR A 83 1.10 0.58 9.03
N ILE A 84 2.41 0.78 9.06
CA ILE A 84 3.40 -0.28 9.25
C ILE A 84 3.80 -0.32 10.73
N ALA A 85 3.58 -1.47 11.36
CA ALA A 85 3.96 -1.67 12.74
C ALA A 85 5.49 -1.67 12.90
N GLU A 86 5.96 -1.17 14.02
CA GLU A 86 7.38 -1.32 14.39
C GLU A 86 7.79 -2.79 14.44
N SER A 87 9.02 -3.10 14.10
CA SER A 87 9.57 -4.46 14.16
C SER A 87 9.56 -5.04 15.57
N SER A 88 9.72 -4.16 16.55
CA SER A 88 9.56 -4.43 17.97
C SER A 88 9.17 -3.14 18.69
N ALA A 89 8.57 -3.26 19.86
CA ALA A 89 8.13 -2.09 20.63
C ALA A 89 9.30 -1.12 20.88
N GLY A 90 9.14 0.12 20.42
CA GLY A 90 10.13 1.18 20.59
C GLY A 90 11.31 1.14 19.61
N ALA A 91 11.23 0.33 18.56
CA ALA A 91 12.27 0.27 17.54
C ALA A 91 12.37 1.56 16.72
N GLY A 92 11.27 2.30 16.58
CA GLY A 92 11.23 3.55 15.82
C GLY A 92 11.31 3.36 14.31
N ASP A 93 11.08 2.13 13.83
CA ASP A 93 11.17 1.74 12.42
C ASP A 93 9.80 1.46 11.78
N GLY A 94 8.74 1.86 12.45
CA GLY A 94 7.40 1.90 11.89
C GLY A 94 7.22 3.06 10.92
N GLY A 95 6.06 3.17 10.32
CA GLY A 95 5.78 4.26 9.41
C GLY A 95 4.42 4.10 8.73
N SER A 96 4.24 4.76 7.60
CA SER A 96 3.00 4.62 6.84
C SER A 96 3.17 4.94 5.36
N VAL A 97 2.28 4.39 4.55
CA VAL A 97 2.12 4.78 3.15
C VAL A 97 0.68 5.23 2.94
N ARG A 98 0.51 6.46 2.48
CA ARG A 98 -0.77 7.01 2.05
C ARG A 98 -0.91 6.85 0.55
N LEU A 99 -1.95 6.15 0.11
CA LEU A 99 -2.31 6.02 -1.30
C LEU A 99 -3.47 6.98 -1.59
N VAL A 100 -3.18 8.08 -2.27
CA VAL A 100 -4.15 9.14 -2.55
C VAL A 100 -5.23 8.65 -3.50
N GLY A 101 -6.49 8.83 -3.12
CA GLY A 101 -7.64 8.45 -3.95
C GLY A 101 -7.92 6.96 -4.07
N GLN A 102 -7.12 6.09 -3.47
CA GLN A 102 -7.27 4.63 -3.57
C GLN A 102 -8.61 4.12 -3.05
N ALA A 103 -9.23 4.83 -2.13
CA ALA A 103 -10.50 4.45 -1.51
C ALA A 103 -11.70 5.23 -2.06
N ALA A 104 -11.52 5.98 -3.14
CA ALA A 104 -12.59 6.74 -3.77
C ALA A 104 -13.66 5.80 -4.35
N SER A 105 -14.92 6.01 -3.96
CA SER A 105 -16.02 5.18 -4.43
C SER A 105 -16.32 5.44 -5.90
N GLY A 106 -16.35 4.38 -6.69
CA GLY A 106 -16.75 4.42 -8.10
C GLY A 106 -15.62 4.73 -9.07
N SER A 107 -14.41 4.83 -8.59
CA SER A 107 -13.26 5.09 -9.42
C SER A 107 -12.17 4.06 -9.18
N TYR A 108 -11.93 3.22 -10.15
CA TYR A 108 -10.69 2.45 -10.27
C TYR A 108 -9.57 3.34 -10.82
N GLU A 109 -9.74 4.66 -10.72
CA GLU A 109 -8.96 5.63 -11.47
C GLU A 109 -7.89 6.33 -10.64
N ALA A 110 -7.62 5.86 -9.45
CA ALA A 110 -6.54 6.40 -8.63
C ALA A 110 -5.94 5.32 -7.75
N GLY A 111 -4.64 5.37 -7.57
CA GLY A 111 -3.88 4.46 -6.75
C GLY A 111 -3.22 3.32 -7.52
N VAL A 112 -2.64 2.39 -6.80
CA VAL A 112 -1.92 1.26 -7.36
C VAL A 112 -2.85 0.05 -7.58
N GLU A 113 -2.57 -0.75 -8.60
CA GLU A 113 -3.30 -2.00 -8.87
C GLU A 113 -2.83 -3.15 -7.99
N TRP A 114 -1.59 -3.08 -7.49
CA TRP A 114 -1.00 -4.15 -6.71
C TRP A 114 -0.27 -3.63 -5.48
N ILE A 115 -0.37 -4.38 -4.39
CA ILE A 115 0.49 -4.23 -3.23
C ILE A 115 1.20 -5.55 -3.00
N ASP A 116 2.51 -5.55 -3.15
CA ASP A 116 3.37 -6.73 -3.02
C ASP A 116 4.12 -6.72 -1.68
N PHE A 117 4.11 -7.84 -0.99
CA PHE A 117 4.72 -8.00 0.33
C PHE A 117 5.98 -8.86 0.28
N ALA A 118 6.81 -8.74 1.30
CA ALA A 118 8.10 -9.42 1.39
C ALA A 118 8.03 -10.95 1.34
N ASN A 119 6.92 -11.53 1.80
CA ASN A 119 6.70 -12.99 1.84
C ASN A 119 6.07 -13.56 0.57
N GLY A 120 6.00 -12.79 -0.52
CA GLY A 120 5.43 -13.22 -1.80
C GLY A 120 3.90 -13.12 -1.86
N VAL A 121 3.25 -12.58 -0.84
CA VAL A 121 1.82 -12.25 -0.88
C VAL A 121 1.64 -11.00 -1.72
N SER A 122 0.63 -10.99 -2.58
CA SER A 122 0.22 -9.81 -3.34
C SER A 122 -1.28 -9.57 -3.18
N TRP A 123 -1.66 -8.31 -3.03
CA TRP A 123 -3.05 -7.89 -3.07
C TRP A 123 -3.32 -7.21 -4.41
N ASP A 124 -4.28 -7.72 -5.13
CA ASP A 124 -4.80 -7.09 -6.34
C ASP A 124 -5.87 -6.03 -6.01
N ALA A 125 -6.35 -5.35 -7.03
CA ALA A 125 -7.37 -4.31 -6.88
C ALA A 125 -8.63 -4.81 -6.17
N SER A 126 -9.04 -6.05 -6.38
CA SER A 126 -10.19 -6.65 -5.70
C SER A 126 -9.93 -6.79 -4.21
N ARG A 127 -8.76 -7.31 -3.86
CA ARG A 127 -8.35 -7.46 -2.45
C ARG A 127 -8.20 -6.12 -1.76
N ILE A 128 -7.61 -5.15 -2.44
CA ILE A 128 -7.46 -3.78 -1.93
C ILE A 128 -8.84 -3.16 -1.68
N SER A 129 -9.79 -3.34 -2.58
CA SER A 129 -11.15 -2.80 -2.43
C SER A 129 -11.93 -3.44 -1.28
N GLU A 130 -11.69 -4.70 -0.98
CA GLU A 130 -12.32 -5.40 0.16
C GLU A 130 -11.97 -4.73 1.50
N CYS A 131 -10.81 -4.09 1.60
CA CYS A 131 -10.42 -3.37 2.80
C CYS A 131 -11.35 -2.17 3.11
N PHE A 132 -12.13 -1.74 2.15
CA PHE A 132 -13.03 -0.58 2.26
C PHE A 132 -14.51 -0.94 2.19
N ASP A 133 -14.84 -2.20 1.96
CA ASP A 133 -16.22 -2.63 1.90
C ASP A 133 -16.88 -2.43 3.28
N PRO A 134 -17.95 -1.62 3.36
CA PRO A 134 -18.66 -1.43 4.63
C PRO A 134 -19.33 -2.70 5.16
N GLN A 135 -19.44 -3.74 4.34
CA GLN A 135 -19.92 -5.05 4.75
C GLN A 135 -18.80 -5.90 5.37
N THR A 136 -17.54 -5.55 5.11
CA THR A 136 -16.39 -6.21 5.73
C THR A 136 -16.24 -5.64 7.14
N PRO A 137 -16.25 -6.46 8.18
CA PRO A 137 -16.08 -5.96 9.53
C PRO A 137 -14.76 -5.18 9.65
N THR A 138 -14.87 -3.99 10.16
CA THR A 138 -13.71 -3.09 10.43
C THR A 138 -12.70 -3.68 11.44
N LEU A 139 -12.89 -4.93 11.81
CA LEU A 139 -11.99 -5.68 12.70
C LEU A 139 -10.73 -6.22 12.00
N PHE A 140 -10.62 -6.07 10.69
CA PHE A 140 -9.37 -6.38 10.00
C PHE A 140 -8.37 -5.25 10.19
N THR A 141 -7.79 -5.21 11.35
CA THR A 141 -6.56 -4.45 11.54
C THR A 141 -5.43 -5.03 10.71
N THR A 142 -5.53 -6.31 10.37
CA THR A 142 -4.60 -7.00 9.48
C THR A 142 -5.41 -7.85 8.53
N PRO A 143 -5.47 -7.51 7.23
CA PRO A 143 -6.07 -8.42 6.28
C PRO A 143 -5.36 -9.77 6.36
N PRO A 144 -6.10 -10.86 6.47
CA PRO A 144 -5.47 -12.16 6.56
C PRO A 144 -4.64 -12.41 5.31
N GLU A 145 -3.45 -12.90 5.51
CA GLU A 145 -2.71 -13.50 4.43
C GLU A 145 -3.60 -14.60 3.84
N ILE A 146 -3.89 -14.50 2.55
CA ILE A 146 -4.63 -15.55 1.86
C ILE A 146 -3.68 -16.72 1.73
N THR A 147 -3.73 -17.58 2.73
CA THR A 147 -3.14 -18.89 2.66
C THR A 147 -4.25 -19.89 2.45
N GLN A 148 -3.97 -20.90 1.67
CA GLN A 148 -4.91 -21.89 1.20
C GLN A 148 -5.75 -22.47 2.34
N GLY A 149 -7.08 -22.39 2.21
CA GLY A 149 -8.04 -22.98 3.14
C GLY A 149 -8.42 -22.13 4.34
N TYR A 150 -7.79 -21.02 4.56
CA TYR A 150 -8.12 -20.14 5.69
C TYR A 150 -9.39 -19.35 5.48
N GLU A 151 -9.74 -19.07 4.27
CA GLU A 151 -11.00 -18.41 3.96
C GLU A 151 -12.20 -19.22 4.49
N ALA A 152 -12.14 -20.53 4.42
CA ALA A 152 -13.19 -21.39 4.94
C ALA A 152 -13.31 -21.29 6.47
N LEU A 153 -12.20 -21.16 7.18
CA LEU A 153 -12.20 -20.96 8.62
C LEU A 153 -12.74 -19.58 9.00
N TYR A 154 -12.39 -18.60 8.21
CA TYR A 154 -12.87 -17.26 8.36
C TYR A 154 -14.37 -17.15 8.23
N LEU A 155 -14.91 -17.71 7.16
CA LEU A 155 -16.33 -17.74 6.89
C LEU A 155 -17.10 -18.49 7.98
N SER A 156 -16.53 -19.55 8.54
CA SER A 156 -17.17 -20.28 9.63
C SER A 156 -17.23 -19.49 10.94
N HIS A 157 -16.29 -18.59 11.17
CA HIS A 157 -16.33 -17.70 12.31
C HIS A 157 -17.36 -16.60 12.16
N ASP A 158 -17.53 -16.09 10.97
CA ASP A 158 -18.48 -15.01 10.69
C ASP A 158 -19.92 -15.46 10.77
N MET A 159 -20.17 -16.76 10.77
CA MET A 159 -21.52 -17.33 10.86
C MET A 159 -22.03 -17.57 12.30
N ILE A 160 -21.28 -17.21 13.27
CA ILE A 160 -21.65 -17.42 14.69
C ILE A 160 -22.21 -16.16 15.29
#